data_6eb8c808754d31d5cad501c45b6f6010
#
_entry.id   6eb8c808754d31d5cad501c45b6f6010
#
_cell.length_a   1.000
_cell.length_b   1.000
_cell.length_c   1.000
_cell.angle_alpha   90.00
_cell.angle_beta   90.00
_cell.angle_gamma   90.00
#
_symmetry.space_group_name_H-M   'P 1'
#
loop_
_entity.id
_entity.type
_entity.pdbx_description
1 polymer ?
#
loop_
_entity_poly.entity_id
_entity_poly.type
_entity_poly.pdbx_seq_one_letter_code
_entity_poly.pdbx_strand_id
1 'polypeptide(L)'
;MNIVYRFRIYPNKSQKELFARTFGCVRFVYNRMLAEKKEYYEKTGKVLKVTPAKYKAEFPWLKEVDSLALCNAQLHLQTAYKNFFRDSSVGFPKFKSKKNPVRSYTTNCVNGNITLQNAKLKLPKAGWIRIKQHRSIDDRYILKGATVSQEADDKYYVSLLYAAEEAEHEIRSV
;
A
#
# COMPACT_ATOMS: atom_id res chain seq x y z
N MET A 1 -7.02 -3.95 -17.98
CA MET A 1 -6.44 -5.16 -17.38
C MET A 1 -5.22 -4.76 -16.56
N ASN A 2 -5.12 -5.23 -15.36
CA ASN A 2 -4.01 -4.93 -14.46
C ASN A 2 -2.97 -6.05 -14.50
N ILE A 3 -1.70 -5.67 -14.48
CA ILE A 3 -0.56 -6.58 -14.52
C ILE A 3 0.35 -6.25 -13.34
N VAL A 4 0.84 -7.26 -12.65
CA VAL A 4 1.75 -7.10 -11.51
C VAL A 4 3.11 -7.71 -11.85
N TYR A 5 4.16 -6.93 -11.61
CA TYR A 5 5.56 -7.39 -11.69
C TYR A 5 6.17 -7.38 -10.31
N ARG A 6 6.73 -8.49 -9.87
CA ARG A 6 7.42 -8.59 -8.58
C ARG A 6 8.92 -8.68 -8.79
N PHE A 7 9.66 -7.76 -8.16
CA PHE A 7 11.12 -7.70 -8.21
C PHE A 7 11.72 -7.66 -6.81
N ARG A 8 12.87 -8.26 -6.66
CA ARG A 8 13.67 -8.08 -5.46
C ARG A 8 14.29 -6.69 -5.44
N ILE A 9 14.29 -6.02 -4.28
CA ILE A 9 14.91 -4.72 -4.07
C ILE A 9 16.02 -4.82 -3.02
N TYR A 10 16.99 -3.91 -3.12
CA TYR A 10 18.17 -3.88 -2.27
C TYR A 10 18.26 -2.51 -1.56
N PRO A 11 17.43 -2.27 -0.54
CA PRO A 11 17.47 -1.01 0.18
C PRO A 11 18.76 -0.89 0.99
N ASN A 12 19.27 0.35 1.09
CA ASN A 12 20.36 0.66 2.01
C ASN A 12 19.85 0.74 3.46
N LYS A 13 20.75 0.97 4.41
CA LYS A 13 20.41 1.02 5.84
C LYS A 13 19.32 2.05 6.15
N SER A 14 19.46 3.28 5.62
CA SER A 14 18.49 4.36 5.80
C SER A 14 17.11 4.01 5.25
N GLN A 15 17.06 3.39 4.07
CA GLN A 15 15.82 2.95 3.44
C GLN A 15 15.17 1.79 4.23
N LYS A 16 15.95 0.86 4.76
CA LYS A 16 15.44 -0.22 5.62
C LYS A 16 14.80 0.35 6.89
N GLU A 17 15.40 1.36 7.50
CA GLU A 17 14.86 2.05 8.66
C GLU A 17 13.54 2.76 8.32
N LEU A 18 13.48 3.44 7.18
CA LEU A 18 12.24 4.07 6.69
C LEU A 18 11.15 3.05 6.43
N PHE A 19 11.47 1.92 5.82
CA PHE A 19 10.49 0.85 5.58
C PHE A 19 9.97 0.27 6.88
N ALA A 20 10.84 0.03 7.86
CA ALA A 20 10.43 -0.44 9.18
C ALA A 20 9.46 0.52 9.86
N ARG A 21 9.72 1.84 9.81
CA ARG A 21 8.80 2.86 10.31
C ARG A 21 7.48 2.88 9.54
N THR A 22 7.55 2.75 8.21
CA THR A 22 6.36 2.74 7.36
C THR A 22 5.46 1.53 7.67
N PHE A 23 6.04 0.34 7.79
CA PHE A 23 5.29 -0.86 8.19
C PHE A 23 4.62 -0.67 9.55
N GLY A 24 5.34 -0.11 10.52
CA GLY A 24 4.81 0.17 11.84
C GLY A 24 3.66 1.19 11.83
N CYS A 25 3.81 2.28 11.08
CA CYS A 25 2.78 3.31 10.93
C CYS A 25 1.51 2.79 10.25
N VAL A 26 1.67 2.02 9.19
CA VAL A 26 0.55 1.41 8.46
C VAL A 26 -0.23 0.45 9.37
N ARG A 27 0.47 -0.39 10.11
CA ARG A 27 -0.15 -1.29 11.08
C ARG A 27 -0.85 -0.52 12.20
N PHE A 28 -0.24 0.52 12.73
CA PHE A 28 -0.81 1.38 13.77
C PHE A 28 -2.11 2.03 13.30
N VAL A 29 -2.11 2.64 12.13
CA VAL A 29 -3.31 3.30 11.56
C VAL A 29 -4.42 2.27 11.33
N TYR A 30 -4.11 1.14 10.73
CA TYR A 30 -5.09 0.08 10.49
C TYR A 30 -5.73 -0.37 11.81
N ASN A 31 -4.93 -0.67 12.81
CA ASN A 31 -5.41 -1.17 14.11
C ASN A 31 -6.20 -0.10 14.88
N ARG A 32 -5.74 1.15 14.83
CA ARG A 32 -6.43 2.26 15.50
C ARG A 32 -7.80 2.52 14.88
N MET A 33 -7.88 2.53 13.56
CA MET A 33 -9.14 2.67 12.85
C MET A 33 -10.10 1.52 13.14
N LEU A 34 -9.59 0.29 13.16
CA LEU A 34 -10.40 -0.89 13.47
C LEU A 34 -10.96 -0.80 14.89
N ALA A 35 -10.13 -0.44 15.87
CA ALA A 35 -10.57 -0.29 17.28
C ALA A 35 -11.65 0.77 17.41
N GLU A 36 -11.48 1.95 16.81
CA GLU A 36 -12.45 3.04 16.88
C GLU A 36 -13.75 2.72 16.15
N LYS A 37 -13.67 2.10 14.97
CA LYS A 37 -14.86 1.67 14.22
C LYS A 37 -15.67 0.63 14.99
N LYS A 38 -14.98 -0.33 15.61
CA LYS A 38 -15.62 -1.38 16.41
C LYS A 38 -16.34 -0.80 17.64
N GLU A 39 -15.67 0.07 18.39
CA GLU A 39 -16.23 0.73 19.56
C GLU A 39 -17.43 1.60 19.20
N TYR A 40 -17.33 2.40 18.14
CA TYR A 40 -18.40 3.27 17.68
C TYR A 40 -19.64 2.49 17.24
N TYR A 41 -19.44 1.37 16.53
CA TYR A 41 -20.54 0.51 16.11
C TYR A 41 -21.25 -0.16 17.29
N GLU A 42 -20.51 -0.61 18.30
CA GLU A 42 -21.05 -1.19 19.53
C GLU A 42 -21.92 -0.19 20.31
N LYS A 43 -21.55 1.10 20.31
CA LYS A 43 -22.26 2.16 21.02
C LYS A 43 -23.45 2.73 20.26
N THR A 44 -23.37 2.84 18.94
CA THR A 44 -24.34 3.63 18.14
C THR A 44 -25.08 2.80 17.10
N GLY A 45 -24.60 1.61 16.73
CA GLY A 45 -25.09 0.81 15.62
C GLY A 45 -24.78 1.42 14.24
N LYS A 46 -23.94 2.47 14.20
CA LYS A 46 -23.58 3.19 12.98
C LYS A 46 -22.11 2.94 12.61
N VAL A 47 -21.79 3.06 11.31
CA VAL A 47 -20.43 2.95 10.80
C VAL A 47 -19.70 4.28 10.97
N LEU A 48 -18.57 4.28 11.68
CA LEU A 48 -17.70 5.45 11.82
C LEU A 48 -16.94 5.71 10.52
N LYS A 49 -16.99 6.95 10.04
CA LYS A 49 -16.15 7.44 8.94
C LYS A 49 -14.98 8.22 9.51
N VAL A 50 -13.77 7.74 9.28
CA VAL A 50 -12.54 8.34 9.75
C VAL A 50 -11.45 8.21 8.69
N THR A 51 -10.54 9.19 8.63
CA THR A 51 -9.41 9.22 7.70
C THR A 51 -8.08 9.26 8.44
N PRO A 52 -6.96 8.88 7.82
CA PRO A 52 -5.63 8.97 8.44
C PRO A 52 -5.22 10.38 8.87
N ALA A 53 -5.79 11.42 8.26
CA ALA A 53 -5.51 12.81 8.63
C ALA A 53 -5.81 13.12 10.10
N LYS A 54 -6.87 12.53 10.65
CA LYS A 54 -7.20 12.64 12.08
C LYS A 54 -6.05 12.16 12.96
N TYR A 55 -5.45 11.03 12.60
CA TYR A 55 -4.38 10.43 13.40
C TYR A 55 -3.05 11.17 13.27
N LYS A 56 -2.79 11.81 12.14
CA LYS A 56 -1.59 12.65 11.97
C LYS A 56 -1.57 13.83 12.91
N ALA A 57 -2.72 14.41 13.23
CA ALA A 57 -2.84 15.49 14.20
C ALA A 57 -2.56 15.01 15.63
N GLU A 58 -3.08 13.84 15.98
CA GLU A 58 -2.91 13.22 17.30
C GLU A 58 -1.51 12.60 17.47
N PHE A 59 -0.99 12.01 16.40
CA PHE A 59 0.31 11.32 16.36
C PHE A 59 1.19 11.92 15.26
N PRO A 60 1.89 13.04 15.52
CA PRO A 60 2.67 13.76 14.49
C PRO A 60 3.75 12.92 13.80
N TRP A 61 4.27 11.88 14.46
CA TRP A 61 5.27 10.98 13.89
C TRP A 61 4.76 10.21 12.67
N LEU A 62 3.44 10.11 12.44
CA LEU A 62 2.87 9.55 11.22
C LEU A 62 3.19 10.36 9.97
N LYS A 63 3.58 11.63 10.12
CA LYS A 63 3.97 12.49 8.99
C LYS A 63 5.36 12.16 8.43
N GLU A 64 6.15 11.36 9.12
CA GLU A 64 7.50 10.95 8.67
C GLU A 64 7.47 9.95 7.52
N VAL A 65 6.36 9.27 7.31
CA VAL A 65 6.21 8.24 6.28
C VAL A 65 5.32 8.72 5.14
N ASP A 66 5.30 7.95 4.05
CA ASP A 66 4.46 8.21 2.88
C ASP A 66 2.98 8.27 3.27
N SER A 67 2.33 9.41 3.04
CA SER A 67 0.91 9.61 3.36
C SER A 67 -0.01 8.68 2.57
N LEU A 68 0.35 8.33 1.35
CA LEU A 68 -0.41 7.38 0.52
C LEU A 68 -0.37 5.96 1.10
N ALA A 69 0.70 5.59 1.79
CA ALA A 69 0.76 4.32 2.51
C ALA A 69 -0.28 4.26 3.63
N LEU A 70 -0.48 5.36 4.35
CA LEU A 70 -1.52 5.46 5.38
C LEU A 70 -2.93 5.45 4.80
N CYS A 71 -3.14 6.11 3.65
CA CYS A 71 -4.41 6.06 2.94
C CYS A 71 -4.75 4.63 2.46
N ASN A 72 -3.76 3.88 2.01
CA ASN A 72 -3.96 2.47 1.63
C ASN A 72 -4.28 1.59 2.84
N ALA A 73 -3.78 1.89 4.03
CA ALA A 73 -4.19 1.20 5.25
C ALA A 73 -5.71 1.35 5.50
N GLN A 74 -6.24 2.54 5.29
CA GLN A 74 -7.69 2.80 5.35
C GLN A 74 -8.45 1.98 4.30
N LEU A 75 -7.99 1.98 3.06
CA LEU A 75 -8.63 1.24 1.97
C LEU A 75 -8.62 -0.27 2.22
N HIS A 76 -7.53 -0.80 2.77
CA HIS A 76 -7.42 -2.22 3.13
C HIS A 76 -8.43 -2.59 4.22
N LEU A 77 -8.62 -1.74 5.22
CA LEU A 77 -9.63 -1.96 6.25
C LEU A 77 -11.05 -1.89 5.68
N GLN A 78 -11.33 -0.92 4.81
CA GLN A 78 -12.62 -0.83 4.12
C GLN A 78 -12.90 -2.08 3.29
N THR A 79 -11.90 -2.61 2.60
CA THR A 79 -12.00 -3.85 1.83
C THR A 79 -12.29 -5.05 2.75
N ALA A 80 -11.62 -5.12 3.90
CA ALA A 80 -11.84 -6.19 4.87
C ALA A 80 -13.29 -6.19 5.42
N TYR A 81 -13.83 -5.01 5.73
CA TYR A 81 -15.23 -4.87 6.13
C TYR A 81 -16.20 -5.24 5.00
N LYS A 82 -15.93 -4.76 3.80
CA LYS A 82 -16.75 -5.06 2.62
C LYS A 82 -16.80 -6.56 2.34
N ASN A 83 -15.67 -7.24 2.45
CA ASN A 83 -15.59 -8.69 2.27
C ASN A 83 -16.39 -9.43 3.36
N PHE A 84 -16.30 -8.99 4.61
CA PHE A 84 -17.08 -9.57 5.71
C PHE A 84 -18.59 -9.40 5.49
N PHE A 85 -19.06 -8.22 5.11
CA PHE A 85 -20.49 -7.98 4.85
C PHE A 85 -21.01 -8.73 3.63
N ARG A 86 -20.16 -9.01 2.65
CA ARG A 86 -20.53 -9.81 1.47
C ARG A 86 -20.59 -11.30 1.81
N ASP A 87 -19.65 -11.78 2.60
CA ASP A 87 -19.52 -13.19 2.97
C ASP A 87 -18.94 -13.29 4.39
N SER A 88 -19.81 -13.54 5.37
CA SER A 88 -19.42 -13.63 6.78
C SER A 88 -18.48 -14.80 7.10
N SER A 89 -18.32 -15.77 6.20
CA SER A 89 -17.40 -16.90 6.38
C SER A 89 -15.93 -16.44 6.33
N VAL A 90 -15.60 -15.28 5.71
CA VAL A 90 -14.24 -14.73 5.72
C VAL A 90 -13.83 -14.17 7.09
N GLY A 91 -14.78 -14.00 8.00
CA GLY A 91 -14.57 -13.47 9.35
C GLY A 91 -14.51 -11.94 9.43
N PHE A 92 -14.74 -11.44 10.64
CA PHE A 92 -14.64 -10.01 10.94
C PHE A 92 -13.18 -9.54 10.83
N PRO A 93 -12.91 -8.27 10.40
CA PRO A 93 -11.56 -7.76 10.33
C PRO A 93 -10.79 -7.94 11.65
N LYS A 94 -9.56 -8.41 11.56
CA LYS A 94 -8.69 -8.70 12.70
C LYS A 94 -7.59 -7.66 12.81
N PHE A 95 -7.17 -7.39 14.06
CA PHE A 95 -5.98 -6.60 14.32
C PHE A 95 -4.73 -7.24 13.71
N LYS A 96 -3.87 -6.41 13.13
CA LYS A 96 -2.58 -6.85 12.59
C LYS A 96 -1.55 -6.98 13.71
N SER A 97 -0.83 -8.10 13.72
CA SER A 97 0.18 -8.38 14.73
C SER A 97 1.57 -7.95 14.28
N LYS A 98 2.35 -7.36 15.21
CA LYS A 98 3.78 -7.09 15.03
C LYS A 98 4.59 -8.39 14.84
N LYS A 99 4.09 -9.52 15.33
CA LYS A 99 4.74 -10.82 15.23
C LYS A 99 4.64 -11.49 13.87
N ASN A 100 3.79 -10.96 12.97
CA ASN A 100 3.73 -11.47 11.60
C ASN A 100 5.08 -11.30 10.92
N PRO A 101 5.71 -12.37 10.41
CA PRO A 101 7.03 -12.28 9.80
C PRO A 101 7.03 -11.55 8.46
N VAL A 102 5.89 -11.46 7.78
CA VAL A 102 5.73 -10.71 6.54
C VAL A 102 5.17 -9.33 6.83
N ARG A 103 5.87 -8.30 6.38
CA ARG A 103 5.49 -6.90 6.54
C ARG A 103 5.35 -6.26 5.17
N SER A 104 4.36 -5.41 5.00
CA SER A 104 4.15 -4.72 3.72
C SER A 104 3.44 -3.39 3.88
N TYR A 105 3.63 -2.52 2.89
CA TYR A 105 2.78 -1.35 2.69
C TYR A 105 2.58 -1.11 1.20
N THR A 106 1.46 -0.47 0.86
CA THR A 106 1.10 -0.12 -0.51
C THR A 106 1.08 1.38 -0.67
N THR A 107 1.62 1.88 -1.77
CA THR A 107 1.56 3.28 -2.17
C THR A 107 1.12 3.41 -3.62
N ASN A 108 0.69 4.60 -4.02
CA ASN A 108 0.15 4.85 -5.36
C ASN A 108 1.05 5.77 -6.16
N CYS A 109 1.07 5.55 -7.48
CA CYS A 109 1.74 6.44 -8.41
C CYS A 109 0.83 7.63 -8.72
N VAL A 110 1.22 8.81 -8.24
CA VAL A 110 0.52 10.08 -8.47
C VAL A 110 1.54 11.12 -8.89
N ASN A 111 1.32 11.75 -10.03
CA ASN A 111 2.20 12.81 -10.55
C ASN A 111 3.69 12.39 -10.63
N GLY A 112 3.96 11.15 -11.03
CA GLY A 112 5.33 10.66 -11.22
C GLY A 112 6.15 10.47 -9.94
N ASN A 113 5.51 10.30 -8.79
CA ASN A 113 6.17 10.07 -7.51
C ASN A 113 6.83 8.69 -7.37
N ILE A 114 6.50 7.76 -8.25
CA ILE A 114 7.15 6.45 -8.38
C ILE A 114 7.71 6.35 -9.80
N THR A 115 9.00 6.04 -9.93
CA THR A 115 9.67 5.93 -11.22
C THR A 115 10.56 4.70 -11.26
N LEU A 116 10.44 3.90 -12.31
CA LEU A 116 11.34 2.79 -12.62
C LEU A 116 12.21 3.18 -13.81
N GLN A 117 13.53 3.24 -13.59
CA GLN A 117 14.49 3.64 -14.59
C GLN A 117 15.86 3.01 -14.35
N ASN A 118 16.47 2.40 -15.37
CA ASN A 118 17.82 1.85 -15.29
C ASN A 118 18.03 0.88 -14.10
N ALA A 119 17.11 -0.07 -13.90
CA ALA A 119 17.12 -1.01 -12.79
C ALA A 119 17.18 -0.33 -11.40
N LYS A 120 16.62 0.88 -11.31
CA LYS A 120 16.41 1.61 -10.05
C LYS A 120 14.97 2.05 -9.94
N LEU A 121 14.43 1.96 -8.74
CA LEU A 121 13.07 2.34 -8.41
C LEU A 121 13.09 3.52 -7.45
N LYS A 122 12.45 4.62 -7.83
CA LYS A 122 12.21 5.76 -6.95
C LYS A 122 10.87 5.59 -6.25
N LEU A 123 10.89 5.64 -4.92
CA LEU A 123 9.70 5.58 -4.09
C LEU A 123 9.57 6.84 -3.23
N PRO A 124 8.33 7.26 -2.89
CA PRO A 124 8.11 8.40 -2.01
C PRO A 124 8.87 8.26 -0.69
N LYS A 125 9.53 9.32 -0.25
CA LYS A 125 10.34 9.39 0.98
C LYS A 125 11.63 8.55 0.95
N ALA A 126 11.69 7.48 0.17
CA ALA A 126 12.83 6.55 0.13
C ALA A 126 13.90 6.92 -0.90
N GLY A 127 13.53 7.66 -1.96
CA GLY A 127 14.40 7.94 -3.09
C GLY A 127 14.65 6.71 -3.96
N TRP A 128 15.83 6.66 -4.60
CA TRP A 128 16.19 5.61 -5.53
C TRP A 128 16.71 4.36 -4.82
N ILE A 129 16.15 3.20 -5.21
CA ILE A 129 16.49 1.89 -4.67
C ILE A 129 16.89 0.99 -5.82
N ARG A 130 18.00 0.25 -5.68
CA ARG A 130 18.43 -0.74 -6.65
C ARG A 130 17.46 -1.93 -6.66
N ILE A 131 17.05 -2.36 -7.85
CA ILE A 131 16.19 -3.53 -8.04
C ILE A 131 16.85 -4.56 -8.94
N LYS A 132 16.45 -5.82 -8.79
CA LYS A 132 16.78 -6.90 -9.72
C LYS A 132 15.66 -7.01 -10.76
N GLN A 133 15.79 -6.26 -11.84
CA GLN A 133 14.82 -6.28 -12.93
C GLN A 133 15.14 -7.43 -13.89
N HIS A 134 14.53 -8.58 -13.68
CA HIS A 134 14.72 -9.78 -14.48
C HIS A 134 13.73 -9.92 -15.65
N ARG A 135 12.81 -8.96 -15.79
CA ARG A 135 11.81 -8.91 -16.86
C ARG A 135 11.69 -7.47 -17.37
N SER A 136 11.57 -7.31 -18.66
CA SER A 136 11.22 -6.02 -19.26
C SER A 136 9.71 -5.76 -19.12
N ILE A 137 9.38 -4.49 -19.01
CA ILE A 137 8.01 -4.01 -18.91
C ILE A 137 7.69 -3.25 -20.19
N ASP A 138 6.54 -3.56 -20.78
CA ASP A 138 6.06 -2.90 -21.99
C ASP A 138 5.81 -1.40 -21.72
N ASP A 139 6.36 -0.52 -22.55
CA ASP A 139 6.23 0.93 -22.43
C ASP A 139 4.78 1.43 -22.50
N ARG A 140 3.86 0.61 -23.04
CA ARG A 140 2.43 0.92 -23.10
C ARG A 140 1.72 0.72 -21.75
N TYR A 141 2.38 0.08 -20.77
CA TYR A 141 1.80 -0.11 -19.45
C TYR A 141 2.04 1.13 -18.59
N ILE A 142 1.02 1.51 -17.84
CA ILE A 142 1.05 2.68 -16.95
C ILE A 142 1.20 2.20 -15.51
N LEU A 143 2.24 2.67 -14.84
CA LEU A 143 2.49 2.36 -13.43
C LEU A 143 1.42 3.02 -12.55
N LYS A 144 0.72 2.23 -11.74
CA LYS A 144 -0.37 2.67 -10.86
C LYS A 144 0.00 2.68 -9.39
N GLY A 145 0.88 1.80 -8.97
CA GLY A 145 1.26 1.71 -7.58
C GLY A 145 2.33 0.67 -7.31
N ALA A 146 2.72 0.60 -6.06
CA ALA A 146 3.75 -0.32 -5.57
C ALA A 146 3.40 -0.85 -4.19
N THR A 147 3.67 -2.13 -3.97
CA THR A 147 3.64 -2.74 -2.64
C THR A 147 5.04 -3.18 -2.28
N VAL A 148 5.59 -2.58 -1.24
CA VAL A 148 6.88 -2.95 -0.66
C VAL A 148 6.65 -4.00 0.41
N SER A 149 7.42 -5.09 0.38
CA SER A 149 7.32 -6.15 1.38
C SER A 149 8.70 -6.58 1.88
N GLN A 150 8.73 -6.96 3.14
CA GLN A 150 9.83 -7.66 3.78
C GLN A 150 9.33 -9.05 4.16
N GLU A 151 9.95 -10.08 3.58
CA GLU A 151 9.58 -11.46 3.80
C GLU A 151 10.22 -12.04 5.08
N ALA A 152 9.84 -13.26 5.47
CA ALA A 152 10.34 -13.92 6.67
C ALA A 152 11.87 -14.16 6.68
N ASP A 153 12.50 -14.17 5.51
CA ASP A 153 13.96 -14.27 5.34
C ASP A 153 14.69 -12.92 5.39
N ASP A 154 13.99 -11.86 5.78
CA ASP A 154 14.44 -10.46 5.81
C ASP A 154 14.78 -9.86 4.44
N LYS A 155 14.45 -10.53 3.35
CA LYS A 155 14.60 -9.99 1.99
C LYS A 155 13.45 -9.06 1.63
N TYR A 156 13.75 -8.03 0.84
CA TYR A 156 12.81 -7.02 0.41
C TYR A 156 12.40 -7.23 -1.04
N TYR A 157 11.10 -7.03 -1.30
CA TYR A 157 10.50 -7.13 -2.64
C TYR A 157 9.60 -5.95 -2.90
N VAL A 158 9.38 -5.66 -4.16
CA VAL A 158 8.35 -4.73 -4.61
C VAL A 158 7.46 -5.41 -5.64
N SER A 159 6.16 -5.24 -5.48
CA SER A 159 5.17 -5.59 -6.50
C SER A 159 4.70 -4.30 -7.15
N LEU A 160 4.99 -4.14 -8.44
CA LEU A 160 4.60 -2.98 -9.23
C LEU A 160 3.30 -3.29 -9.98
N LEU A 161 2.28 -2.49 -9.74
CA LEU A 161 0.99 -2.60 -10.41
C LEU A 161 0.96 -1.69 -11.62
N TYR A 162 0.73 -2.28 -12.78
CA TYR A 162 0.55 -1.59 -14.06
C TYR A 162 -0.85 -1.81 -14.61
N ALA A 163 -1.38 -0.80 -15.29
CA ALA A 163 -2.56 -0.93 -16.12
C ALA A 163 -2.13 -0.90 -17.59
N ALA A 164 -2.75 -1.78 -18.40
CA ALA A 164 -2.61 -1.67 -19.85
C ALA A 164 -3.32 -0.40 -20.31
N GLU A 165 -2.69 0.33 -21.26
CA GLU A 165 -3.36 1.42 -21.95
C GLU A 165 -4.58 0.84 -22.68
N GLU A 166 -5.77 1.34 -22.39
CA GLU A 166 -6.95 0.99 -23.15
C GLU A 166 -6.75 1.58 -24.55
N ALA A 167 -6.80 0.72 -25.58
CA ALA A 167 -6.89 1.18 -26.94
C ALA A 167 -8.16 2.05 -27.02
N GLU A 168 -8.01 3.34 -27.33
CA GLU A 168 -9.14 4.17 -27.72
C GLU A 168 -9.80 3.43 -28.89
N HIS A 169 -10.97 2.88 -28.65
CA HIS A 169 -11.82 2.47 -29.73
C HIS A 169 -12.15 3.77 -30.49
N GLU A 170 -11.40 4.04 -31.56
CA GLU A 170 -11.89 4.93 -32.58
C GLU A 170 -13.28 4.40 -32.99
N ILE A 171 -14.30 5.03 -32.45
CA ILE A 171 -15.64 4.93 -33.02
C ILE A 171 -15.48 5.59 -34.39
N ARG A 172 -15.17 4.78 -35.39
CA ARG A 172 -15.35 5.20 -36.77
C ARG A 172 -16.85 5.40 -36.91
N SER A 173 -17.25 6.64 -36.79
CA SER A 173 -18.56 7.06 -37.26
C SER A 173 -18.58 6.79 -38.76
N VAL A 174 -19.35 5.83 -39.10
CA VAL A 174 -19.69 5.56 -40.50
C VAL A 174 -20.68 6.63 -40.96
#